data_e7bf296b8c02adbb7bac9188f3a6722a
#
_entry.id   e7bf296b8c02adbb7bac9188f3a6722a
#
_cell.length_a   1.000
_cell.length_b   1.000
_cell.length_c   1.000
_cell.angle_alpha   90.00
_cell.angle_beta   90.00
_cell.angle_gamma   90.00
#
_symmetry.space_group_name_H-M   'P 1'
#
loop_
_entity.id
_entity.type
_entity.pdbx_description
1 polymer ?
#
loop_
_entity_poly.entity_id
_entity_poly.type
_entity_poly.pdbx_seq_one_letter_code
_entity_poly.pdbx_strand_id
1 'polypeptide(L)'
;WQGIEGTWYYFLSSGEAKTGWLNENGKWYYFNSDCKMQIGWQGIAGTWYYFLSSGEAKTGWLNENGKWYYFNSDCKMQTGWIKVDGKKYYLYSDGSMAVNTTINGIYLGSDGAATR
;
A
#
# COMPACT_ATOMS: atom_id res chain seq x y z
N TRP A 1 19.14 -6.41 -10.87
CA TRP A 1 17.81 -6.46 -11.46
C TRP A 1 17.88 -7.01 -12.87
N GLN A 2 16.98 -7.92 -13.20
CA GLN A 2 16.87 -8.48 -14.54
C GLN A 2 15.39 -8.53 -14.95
N GLY A 3 15.09 -7.99 -16.14
CA GLY A 3 13.76 -8.10 -16.72
C GLY A 3 13.75 -9.22 -17.74
N ILE A 4 12.86 -10.19 -17.54
CA ILE A 4 12.76 -11.36 -18.42
C ILE A 4 11.30 -11.53 -18.81
N GLU A 5 10.99 -11.35 -20.10
CA GLU A 5 9.64 -11.51 -20.62
C GLU A 5 8.60 -10.71 -19.84
N GLY A 6 8.95 -9.45 -19.54
CA GLY A 6 8.03 -8.55 -18.85
C GLY A 6 7.97 -8.71 -17.34
N THR A 7 8.74 -9.61 -16.77
CA THR A 7 8.78 -9.84 -15.34
C THR A 7 10.15 -9.47 -14.79
N TRP A 8 10.17 -8.78 -13.64
CA TRP A 8 11.42 -8.37 -13.02
C TRP A 8 11.84 -9.34 -11.93
N TYR A 9 13.14 -9.59 -11.89
CA TYR A 9 13.80 -10.45 -10.91
C TYR A 9 14.97 -9.70 -10.30
N TYR A 10 15.32 -10.06 -9.08
CA TYR A 10 16.50 -9.52 -8.43
C TYR A 10 17.42 -10.67 -8.04
N PHE A 11 18.67 -10.62 -8.49
CA PHE A 11 19.61 -11.69 -8.20
C PHE A 11 20.59 -11.25 -7.13
N LEU A 12 20.77 -12.12 -6.13
CA LEU A 12 21.73 -11.90 -5.06
C LEU A 12 23.15 -12.11 -5.58
N SER A 13 24.12 -11.66 -4.79
CA SER A 13 25.53 -11.83 -5.18
C SER A 13 25.91 -13.32 -5.31
N SER A 14 25.15 -14.20 -4.64
CA SER A 14 25.34 -15.66 -4.76
C SER A 14 24.85 -16.22 -6.10
N GLY A 15 24.09 -15.42 -6.86
CA GLY A 15 23.47 -15.85 -8.11
C GLY A 15 22.04 -16.33 -7.94
N GLU A 16 21.56 -16.45 -6.70
CA GLU A 16 20.20 -16.88 -6.45
C GLU A 16 19.22 -15.73 -6.67
N ALA A 17 18.05 -16.05 -7.23
CA ALA A 17 16.97 -15.08 -7.38
C ALA A 17 16.30 -14.83 -6.03
N LYS A 18 16.01 -13.57 -5.77
CA LYS A 18 15.41 -13.13 -4.49
C LYS A 18 13.96 -13.58 -4.40
N THR A 19 13.56 -14.02 -3.20
CA THR A 19 12.16 -14.19 -2.83
C THR A 19 11.91 -13.35 -1.57
N GLY A 20 10.64 -13.00 -1.33
CA GLY A 20 10.27 -12.22 -0.16
C GLY A 20 10.58 -10.75 -0.33
N TRP A 21 10.72 -10.07 0.80
CA TRP A 21 10.89 -8.63 0.83
C TRP A 21 12.31 -8.20 0.50
N LEU A 22 12.41 -7.11 -0.27
CA LEU A 22 13.70 -6.49 -0.59
C LEU A 22 13.60 -5.00 -0.32
N ASN A 23 14.54 -4.46 0.45
CA ASN A 23 14.67 -3.01 0.62
C ASN A 23 15.86 -2.55 -0.20
N GLU A 24 15.60 -1.66 -1.15
CA GLU A 24 16.66 -1.11 -1.98
C GLU A 24 16.50 0.40 -2.06
N ASN A 25 17.52 1.11 -1.58
CA ASN A 25 17.53 2.57 -1.57
C ASN A 25 16.30 3.15 -0.87
N GLY A 26 15.86 2.49 0.21
CA GLY A 26 14.73 2.96 0.99
C GLY A 26 13.36 2.58 0.45
N LYS A 27 13.33 1.82 -0.64
CA LYS A 27 12.06 1.38 -1.25
C LYS A 27 11.90 -0.10 -1.07
N TRP A 28 10.66 -0.54 -0.81
CA TRP A 28 10.36 -1.94 -0.56
C TRP A 28 9.75 -2.59 -1.78
N TYR A 29 10.20 -3.82 -2.06
CA TYR A 29 9.71 -4.66 -3.16
C TYR A 29 9.41 -6.03 -2.61
N TYR A 30 8.54 -6.76 -3.28
CA TYR A 30 8.21 -8.11 -2.85
C TYR A 30 8.25 -9.07 -4.03
N PHE A 31 8.91 -10.21 -3.81
CA PHE A 31 9.04 -11.27 -4.82
C PHE A 31 8.35 -12.52 -4.29
N ASN A 32 7.53 -13.14 -5.13
CA ASN A 32 6.81 -14.34 -4.70
C ASN A 32 7.72 -15.55 -4.69
N SER A 33 7.16 -16.74 -4.41
CA SER A 33 7.94 -17.97 -4.32
C SER A 33 8.57 -18.35 -5.66
N ASP A 34 8.05 -17.82 -6.76
CA ASP A 34 8.63 -18.03 -8.10
C ASP A 34 9.65 -16.96 -8.43
N CYS A 35 10.07 -16.16 -7.44
CA CYS A 35 11.05 -15.10 -7.58
C CYS A 35 10.58 -13.94 -8.45
N LYS A 36 9.27 -13.82 -8.67
CA LYS A 36 8.71 -12.78 -9.54
C LYS A 36 8.33 -11.56 -8.73
N MET A 37 8.74 -10.37 -9.19
CA MET A 37 8.37 -9.11 -8.57
C MET A 37 6.86 -8.91 -8.65
N GLN A 38 6.26 -8.53 -7.52
CA GLN A 38 4.82 -8.34 -7.45
C GLN A 38 4.45 -6.88 -7.65
N ILE A 39 3.29 -6.65 -8.29
CA ILE A 39 2.73 -5.31 -8.47
C ILE A 39 1.25 -5.37 -8.11
N GLY A 40 0.64 -4.19 -7.89
CA GLY A 40 -0.76 -4.09 -7.57
C GLY A 40 -1.05 -4.51 -6.14
N TRP A 41 -2.30 -4.86 -5.88
CA TRP A 41 -2.73 -5.26 -4.54
C TRP A 41 -2.20 -6.62 -4.17
N GLN A 42 -1.59 -6.74 -3.00
CA GLN A 42 -1.06 -8.00 -2.51
C GLN A 42 -1.35 -8.14 -1.02
N GLY A 43 -1.96 -9.27 -0.64
CA GLY A 43 -2.14 -9.62 0.77
C GLY A 43 -0.98 -10.50 1.20
N ILE A 44 -0.18 -10.02 2.13
CA ILE A 44 1.02 -10.70 2.60
C ILE A 44 0.97 -10.79 4.12
N ALA A 45 0.98 -12.02 4.63
CA ALA A 45 0.98 -12.25 6.09
C ALA A 45 -0.16 -11.51 6.79
N GLY A 46 -1.34 -11.46 6.15
CA GLY A 46 -2.53 -10.86 6.76
C GLY A 46 -2.62 -9.35 6.63
N THR A 47 -1.70 -8.72 5.91
CA THR A 47 -1.68 -7.28 5.72
C THR A 47 -1.75 -6.97 4.23
N TRP A 48 -2.51 -5.94 3.86
CA TRP A 48 -2.62 -5.51 2.48
C TRP A 48 -1.58 -4.46 2.16
N TYR A 49 -0.97 -4.62 0.97
CA TYR A 49 0.02 -3.70 0.42
C TYR A 49 -0.38 -3.39 -1.01
N TYR A 50 0.06 -2.24 -1.50
CA TYR A 50 -0.12 -1.92 -2.91
C TYR A 50 1.24 -1.61 -3.51
N PHE A 51 1.58 -2.33 -4.58
CA PHE A 51 2.87 -2.12 -5.25
C PHE A 51 2.63 -1.38 -6.56
N LEU A 52 3.38 -0.32 -6.76
CA LEU A 52 3.28 0.48 -7.98
C LEU A 52 3.78 -0.35 -9.17
N SER A 53 3.54 0.15 -10.39
CA SER A 53 4.00 -0.54 -11.59
C SER A 53 5.52 -0.71 -11.62
N SER A 54 6.24 0.14 -10.88
CA SER A 54 7.69 0.03 -10.71
C SER A 54 8.08 -1.08 -9.74
N GLY A 55 7.12 -1.63 -9.00
CA GLY A 55 7.36 -2.63 -7.97
C GLY A 55 7.50 -2.05 -6.57
N GLU A 56 7.61 -0.73 -6.44
CA GLU A 56 7.76 -0.10 -5.13
C GLU A 56 6.46 -0.19 -4.34
N ALA A 57 6.56 -0.54 -3.05
CA ALA A 57 5.40 -0.54 -2.18
C ALA A 57 4.96 0.90 -1.91
N LYS A 58 3.66 1.12 -1.98
CA LYS A 58 3.06 2.45 -1.80
C LYS A 58 3.07 2.87 -0.34
N THR A 59 3.36 4.15 -0.10
CA THR A 59 3.13 4.80 1.19
C THR A 59 2.27 6.03 0.94
N GLY A 60 1.55 6.49 1.99
CA GLY A 60 0.68 7.65 1.87
C GLY A 60 -0.61 7.32 1.17
N TRP A 61 -1.23 8.35 0.60
CA TRP A 61 -2.54 8.24 -0.02
C TRP A 61 -2.48 7.60 -1.40
N LEU A 62 -3.45 6.73 -1.69
CA LEU A 62 -3.61 6.10 -3.00
C LEU A 62 -5.05 6.29 -3.45
N ASN A 63 -5.25 6.78 -4.67
CA ASN A 63 -6.58 6.80 -5.28
C ASN A 63 -6.65 5.66 -6.29
N GLU A 64 -7.59 4.76 -6.07
CA GLU A 64 -7.75 3.60 -6.94
C GLU A 64 -9.23 3.47 -7.27
N ASN A 65 -9.56 3.64 -8.54
CA ASN A 65 -10.94 3.54 -9.03
C ASN A 65 -11.90 4.44 -8.26
N GLY A 66 -11.45 5.64 -7.92
CA GLY A 66 -12.29 6.62 -7.23
C GLY A 66 -12.37 6.46 -5.73
N LYS A 67 -11.65 5.50 -5.17
CA LYS A 67 -11.61 5.30 -3.71
C LYS A 67 -10.22 5.61 -3.20
N TRP A 68 -10.16 6.21 -1.99
CA TRP A 68 -8.90 6.57 -1.38
C TRP A 68 -8.51 5.56 -0.30
N TYR A 69 -7.23 5.24 -0.27
CA TYR A 69 -6.62 4.32 0.70
C TYR A 69 -5.40 4.99 1.29
N TYR A 70 -5.01 4.59 2.48
CA TYR A 70 -3.83 5.15 3.11
C TYR A 70 -2.91 4.06 3.61
N PHE A 71 -1.62 4.20 3.29
CA PHE A 71 -0.57 3.25 3.70
C PHE A 71 0.42 4.00 4.59
N ASN A 72 0.78 3.38 5.72
CA ASN A 72 1.70 4.04 6.66
C ASN A 72 3.14 3.96 6.14
N SER A 73 4.10 4.42 6.97
CA SER A 73 5.50 4.44 6.56
C SER A 73 6.08 3.04 6.39
N ASP A 74 5.42 2.02 6.93
CA ASP A 74 5.79 0.62 6.73
C ASP A 74 5.08 0.01 5.54
N CYS A 75 4.44 0.83 4.71
CA CYS A 75 3.72 0.41 3.52
C CYS A 75 2.46 -0.40 3.82
N LYS A 76 2.00 -0.40 5.07
CA LYS A 76 0.85 -1.21 5.48
C LYS A 76 -0.44 -0.41 5.33
N MET A 77 -1.44 -1.02 4.67
CA MET A 77 -2.75 -0.39 4.51
C MET A 77 -3.39 -0.17 5.88
N GLN A 78 -3.93 1.02 6.08
CA GLN A 78 -4.56 1.40 7.33
C GLN A 78 -6.06 1.24 7.26
N THR A 79 -6.68 0.95 8.42
CA THR A 79 -8.13 0.89 8.58
C THR A 79 -8.48 1.59 9.89
N GLY A 80 -9.78 1.95 10.03
CA GLY A 80 -10.24 2.63 11.23
C GLY A 80 -9.87 4.10 11.20
N TRP A 81 -9.85 4.72 12.39
CA TRP A 81 -9.52 6.12 12.51
C TRP A 81 -8.03 6.35 12.38
N ILE A 82 -7.66 7.30 11.53
CA ILE A 82 -6.25 7.71 11.39
C ILE A 82 -6.18 9.23 11.43
N LYS A 83 -5.00 9.75 11.73
CA LYS A 83 -4.76 11.18 11.73
C LYS A 83 -3.59 11.46 10.81
N VAL A 84 -3.82 12.32 9.82
CA VAL A 84 -2.80 12.66 8.83
C VAL A 84 -2.77 14.18 8.71
N ASP A 85 -1.60 14.75 8.92
CA ASP A 85 -1.39 16.21 8.84
C ASP A 85 -2.42 16.99 9.66
N GLY A 86 -2.72 16.48 10.86
CA GLY A 86 -3.63 17.15 11.79
C GLY A 86 -5.09 16.91 11.53
N LYS A 87 -5.46 16.18 10.49
CA LYS A 87 -6.86 15.89 10.15
C LYS A 87 -7.17 14.43 10.39
N LYS A 88 -8.40 14.14 10.83
CA LYS A 88 -8.85 12.78 11.09
C LYS A 88 -9.63 12.25 9.91
N TYR A 89 -9.38 10.96 9.62
CA TYR A 89 -10.07 10.25 8.54
C TYR A 89 -10.49 8.90 9.06
N TYR A 90 -11.50 8.31 8.43
CA TYR A 90 -11.92 6.97 8.77
C TYR A 90 -11.84 6.07 7.55
N LEU A 91 -11.18 4.93 7.70
CA LEU A 91 -11.02 3.96 6.62
C LEU A 91 -11.79 2.71 7.00
N TYR A 92 -12.65 2.24 6.09
CA TYR A 92 -13.46 1.04 6.33
C TYR A 92 -12.55 -0.19 6.41
N SER A 93 -13.15 -1.34 6.76
CA SER A 93 -12.37 -2.57 6.90
C SER A 93 -11.71 -3.00 5.60
N ASP A 94 -12.23 -2.57 4.45
CA ASP A 94 -11.60 -2.85 3.15
C ASP A 94 -10.52 -1.80 2.79
N GLY A 95 -10.29 -0.85 3.68
CA GLY A 95 -9.29 0.20 3.49
C GLY A 95 -9.80 1.45 2.82
N SER A 96 -11.01 1.43 2.25
CA SER A 96 -11.53 2.60 1.53
C SER A 96 -11.93 3.70 2.50
N MET A 97 -11.66 4.95 2.12
CA MET A 97 -11.92 6.12 2.96
C MET A 97 -13.41 6.48 2.96
N ALA A 98 -13.95 6.76 4.15
CA ALA A 98 -15.32 7.23 4.29
C ALA A 98 -15.40 8.70 3.88
N VAL A 99 -16.41 9.04 3.09
CA VAL A 99 -16.64 10.42 2.64
C VAL A 99 -18.13 10.73 2.76
N ASN A 100 -18.43 11.98 3.02
CA ASN A 100 -19.82 12.47 3.04
C ASN A 100 -20.72 11.61 3.92
N THR A 101 -20.21 11.21 5.09
CA THR A 101 -20.93 10.33 5.99
C THR A 101 -20.54 10.60 7.43
N THR A 102 -21.31 10.07 8.35
CA THR A 102 -21.06 10.23 9.79
C THR A 102 -20.66 8.89 10.37
N ILE A 103 -19.52 8.86 11.06
CA ILE A 103 -19.03 7.67 11.74
C ILE A 103 -18.90 8.00 13.22
N ASN A 104 -19.61 7.26 14.07
CA ASN A 104 -19.57 7.45 15.52
C ASN A 104 -19.83 8.92 15.90
N GLY A 105 -20.79 9.56 15.22
CA GLY A 105 -21.17 10.92 15.52
C GLY A 105 -20.28 11.99 14.90
N ILE A 106 -19.26 11.61 14.17
CA ILE A 106 -18.32 12.57 13.54
C ILE A 106 -18.55 12.59 12.04
N TYR A 107 -18.82 13.78 11.50
CA TYR A 107 -19.08 13.92 10.06
C TYR A 107 -17.78 14.04 9.29
N LEU A 108 -17.69 13.27 8.20
CA LEU A 108 -16.54 13.28 7.29
C LEU A 108 -17.01 13.92 5.98
N GLY A 109 -16.26 14.92 5.52
CA GLY A 109 -16.65 15.69 4.35
C GLY A 109 -16.34 15.01 3.04
N SER A 110 -16.42 15.75 1.97
CA SER A 110 -16.19 15.22 0.62
C SER A 110 -14.73 14.82 0.40
N ASP A 111 -13.80 15.41 1.15
CA ASP A 111 -12.39 15.06 1.10
C ASP A 111 -12.02 13.99 2.14
N GLY A 112 -13.01 13.49 2.89
CA GLY A 112 -12.81 12.49 3.91
C GLY A 112 -12.39 13.05 5.26
N ALA A 113 -12.02 14.33 5.34
CA ALA A 113 -11.54 14.89 6.59
C ALA A 113 -12.71 15.15 7.55
N ALA A 114 -12.49 14.86 8.83
CA ALA A 114 -13.46 15.16 9.87
C ALA A 114 -13.59 16.66 10.00
N THR A 115 -14.84 17.13 10.19
CA THR A 115 -15.10 18.57 10.27
C THR A 115 -14.80 19.12 11.66
N ARG A 116 -14.49 18.24 12.62
CA ARG A 116 -14.09 18.71 13.94
C ARG A 116 -13.24 17.69 14.68
#